data_58778f843673154c403c356c67944705
#
_entry.id   58778f843673154c403c356c67944705
#
_cell.length_a   1.000
_cell.length_b   1.000
_cell.length_c   1.000
_cell.angle_alpha   90.00
_cell.angle_beta   90.00
_cell.angle_gamma   90.00
#
_symmetry.space_group_name_H-M   'P 1'
#
loop_
_entity.id
_entity.type
_entity.pdbx_description
1 polymer ?
#
loop_
_entity_poly.entity_id
_entity_poly.type
_entity_poly.pdbx_seq_one_letter_code
_entity_poly.pdbx_strand_id
1 'polypeptide(L)'
;MQNLKCHCCPQCSEEPSSENQWTISRRNFVAMGGVLLGGLTLSGLRSNAFAAETGQSNVLGVEADNSVAMPKPRTPLMVKPILVYDLPERREQTSWRNWGGIHSKETAQEETDRIRTELATLKARADYPVEFLDVSTVTNINQMKGQPDMEKCDTILLYGAGYNVNGVQDFGKDVIFFQRWRSGPVYLQYEIVSPRFLRQHTDAVVMPGIGHCDIVTDKIEELNWRFRALCGLKNTMGSKIVTIGGASGWSQPRNVVPELVKKIWKLEYHDINYDELGKLIDEAKADKNIMAKAKKRADDYLKIPGTKLETKEEYFLNCFVLDEVFRLLMQKVDTKMITVNSCMGAIMPRSKTTACFTLTTLNDDGYLAFCESDFVAIPSGVLLGNISGKPVFLCNPTYPHENIITVSHCTAPRKMDGKNFDPVRIVTHFESDYGAAPWVNAPLGTVTTHIAPAFNSERWVGLKGKIVEVPFKPICRTQFDIQYEVSDRLLAERMPGFHWMTCYGDYRKELGYALRRVGIQWDNLDEVPTKEMC
;
A
#
# COMPACT_ATOMS: atom_id res chain seq x y z
N MET A 1 39.35 39.46 -11.07
CA MET A 1 38.67 38.20 -10.79
C MET A 1 38.87 37.94 -9.29
N GLN A 2 37.90 38.33 -8.51
CA GLN A 2 37.97 38.35 -7.06
C GLN A 2 37.28 37.15 -6.47
N ASN A 3 37.98 36.40 -5.62
CA ASN A 3 37.47 35.31 -4.82
C ASN A 3 36.49 35.82 -3.76
N LEU A 4 35.23 35.41 -3.84
CA LEU A 4 34.26 35.60 -2.77
C LEU A 4 34.32 34.38 -1.83
N LYS A 5 34.93 34.58 -0.66
CA LYS A 5 34.89 33.62 0.46
C LYS A 5 33.54 33.74 1.19
N CYS A 6 32.87 32.63 1.39
CA CYS A 6 31.66 32.55 2.21
C CYS A 6 32.05 32.52 3.69
N HIS A 7 31.52 33.45 4.48
CA HIS A 7 31.85 33.67 5.90
C HIS A 7 30.78 33.18 6.87
N CYS A 8 30.14 32.04 6.63
CA CYS A 8 29.03 31.58 7.48
C CYS A 8 29.07 30.10 7.91
N CYS A 9 30.26 29.48 8.06
CA CYS A 9 30.32 28.16 8.68
C CYS A 9 31.68 27.87 9.33
N PRO A 10 31.78 27.71 10.67
CA PRO A 10 33.03 27.43 11.37
C PRO A 10 33.52 25.98 11.38
N GLN A 11 32.95 25.07 10.58
CA GLN A 11 33.26 23.63 10.62
C GLN A 11 33.79 23.04 9.30
N CYS A 12 34.32 23.83 8.39
CA CYS A 12 34.97 23.32 7.19
C CYS A 12 36.51 23.48 7.30
N SER A 13 37.14 22.64 8.06
CA SER A 13 38.58 22.42 8.04
C SER A 13 38.91 21.01 8.49
N GLU A 14 38.80 20.06 7.57
CA GLU A 14 39.56 18.80 7.53
C GLU A 14 39.37 18.17 6.16
N GLU A 15 40.48 18.07 5.41
CA GLU A 15 40.52 17.33 4.15
C GLU A 15 40.49 15.83 4.46
N PRO A 16 39.67 15.01 3.77
CA PRO A 16 39.80 13.58 3.86
C PRO A 16 40.83 13.07 2.84
N SER A 17 41.79 12.33 3.36
CA SER A 17 42.76 11.53 2.63
C SER A 17 42.07 10.54 1.66
N SER A 18 42.72 10.39 0.50
CA SER A 18 42.43 9.48 -0.59
C SER A 18 42.25 8.02 -0.17
N GLU A 19 41.46 7.31 -0.97
CA GLU A 19 41.28 5.85 -1.13
C GLU A 19 39.98 5.31 -0.54
N ASN A 20 38.97 5.16 -1.45
CA ASN A 20 38.28 3.91 -1.71
C ASN A 20 37.18 4.12 -2.76
N GLN A 21 37.56 3.96 -4.01
CA GLN A 21 36.62 3.76 -5.11
C GLN A 21 36.11 2.31 -5.07
N TRP A 22 34.87 2.11 -4.63
CA TRP A 22 34.18 0.84 -4.79
C TRP A 22 33.34 0.87 -6.05
N THR A 23 33.87 0.32 -7.15
CA THR A 23 33.07 -0.05 -8.30
C THR A 23 32.63 -1.50 -8.14
N ILE A 24 31.38 -1.71 -7.73
CA ILE A 24 30.77 -3.05 -7.66
C ILE A 24 30.03 -3.30 -8.97
N SER A 25 30.55 -4.22 -9.79
CA SER A 25 29.81 -4.73 -10.96
C SER A 25 28.80 -5.80 -10.52
N ARG A 26 27.65 -5.90 -11.22
CA ARG A 26 26.61 -6.92 -10.98
C ARG A 26 27.14 -8.35 -10.86
N ARG A 27 28.22 -8.69 -11.57
CA ARG A 27 28.87 -10.02 -11.55
C ARG A 27 29.53 -10.35 -10.21
N ASN A 28 30.06 -9.36 -9.50
CA ASN A 28 30.76 -9.59 -8.24
C ASN A 28 29.78 -9.73 -7.05
N PHE A 29 28.57 -9.25 -7.18
CA PHE A 29 27.55 -9.33 -6.12
C PHE A 29 27.00 -10.76 -5.96
N VAL A 30 26.86 -11.51 -7.07
CA VAL A 30 26.41 -12.91 -7.06
C VAL A 30 27.47 -13.85 -6.47
N ALA A 31 28.76 -13.51 -6.58
CA ALA A 31 29.86 -14.33 -6.07
C ALA A 31 30.09 -14.18 -4.54
N MET A 32 29.64 -13.09 -3.92
CA MET A 32 29.84 -12.86 -2.48
C MET A 32 28.77 -13.52 -1.58
N GLY A 33 27.67 -14.01 -2.13
CA GLY A 33 26.62 -14.74 -1.39
C GLY A 33 26.95 -16.20 -1.04
N GLY A 34 28.12 -16.70 -1.44
CA GLY A 34 28.43 -18.14 -1.43
C GLY A 34 29.41 -18.64 -0.35
N VAL A 35 30.04 -17.80 0.44
CA VAL A 35 31.06 -18.27 1.40
C VAL A 35 30.96 -17.51 2.71
N LEU A 36 30.24 -18.08 3.67
CA LEU A 36 30.51 -17.99 5.11
C LEU A 36 29.62 -19.02 5.86
N LEU A 37 29.99 -20.29 5.75
CA LEU A 37 29.66 -21.31 6.73
C LEU A 37 30.88 -21.52 7.63
N GLY A 38 30.79 -21.04 8.83
CA GLY A 38 31.84 -21.23 9.85
C GLY A 38 31.45 -20.64 11.19
N GLY A 39 30.74 -21.41 11.97
CA GLY A 39 30.75 -21.53 13.42
C GLY A 39 30.67 -20.28 14.29
N LEU A 40 29.55 -20.14 14.98
CA LEU A 40 29.53 -19.75 16.40
C LEU A 40 28.18 -20.15 17.00
N THR A 41 28.30 -20.95 18.03
CA THR A 41 27.23 -21.51 18.86
C THR A 41 26.75 -20.50 19.90
N LEU A 42 25.49 -20.70 20.33
CA LEU A 42 24.83 -20.24 21.58
C LEU A 42 24.22 -18.84 21.52
N SER A 43 22.99 -18.62 21.85
CA SER A 43 22.05 -19.20 22.82
C SER A 43 20.70 -18.52 22.69
N GLY A 44 19.62 -19.27 22.70
CA GLY A 44 18.41 -18.88 23.41
C GLY A 44 17.48 -17.83 22.82
N LEU A 45 16.88 -18.09 21.65
CA LEU A 45 15.58 -17.51 21.33
C LEU A 45 14.64 -18.67 20.99
N ARG A 46 13.61 -18.85 21.81
CA ARG A 46 12.59 -19.87 21.60
C ARG A 46 11.88 -19.61 20.27
N SER A 47 12.26 -20.37 19.25
CA SER A 47 11.42 -20.60 18.09
C SER A 47 10.19 -21.36 18.58
N ASN A 48 9.00 -20.84 18.35
CA ASN A 48 7.78 -21.64 18.38
C ASN A 48 7.86 -22.65 17.23
N ALA A 49 8.54 -23.76 17.49
CA ALA A 49 8.47 -24.92 16.62
C ALA A 49 7.05 -25.47 16.69
N PHE A 50 6.41 -25.61 15.55
CA PHE A 50 5.21 -26.43 15.41
C PHE A 50 5.54 -27.82 15.94
N ALA A 51 4.87 -28.23 17.03
CA ALA A 51 4.99 -29.58 17.57
C ALA A 51 4.53 -30.58 16.50
N ALA A 52 5.42 -31.47 16.12
CA ALA A 52 5.10 -32.62 15.29
C ALA A 52 4.24 -33.59 16.10
N GLU A 53 2.93 -33.59 15.87
CA GLU A 53 2.10 -34.74 16.22
C GLU A 53 2.30 -35.83 15.17
N THR A 54 2.87 -36.95 15.61
CA THR A 54 3.02 -38.18 14.84
C THR A 54 1.68 -38.88 14.71
N GLY A 55 0.93 -38.55 13.69
CA GLY A 55 -0.22 -39.29 13.19
C GLY A 55 -0.30 -39.06 11.70
N GLN A 56 -0.48 -40.13 10.90
CA GLN A 56 -0.76 -40.03 9.47
C GLN A 56 -2.01 -39.18 9.25
N SER A 57 -1.85 -37.86 9.18
CA SER A 57 -2.88 -36.92 8.76
C SER A 57 -2.36 -36.18 7.55
N ASN A 58 -3.17 -36.03 6.54
CA ASN A 58 -2.95 -35.15 5.40
C ASN A 58 -2.47 -33.78 5.91
N VAL A 59 -1.16 -33.53 5.89
CA VAL A 59 -0.54 -32.30 6.43
C VAL A 59 -1.09 -31.05 5.73
N LEU A 60 -1.61 -31.21 4.51
CA LEU A 60 -2.20 -30.12 3.74
C LEU A 60 -3.70 -29.93 4.00
N GLY A 61 -4.40 -30.83 4.74
CA GLY A 61 -5.80 -30.63 5.16
C GLY A 61 -6.78 -30.21 4.06
N VAL A 62 -6.53 -30.66 2.82
CA VAL A 62 -7.37 -30.29 1.67
C VAL A 62 -8.61 -31.15 1.72
N GLU A 63 -9.72 -30.61 2.21
CA GLU A 63 -11.04 -31.14 1.88
C GLU A 63 -11.22 -31.10 0.36
N ALA A 64 -12.00 -32.04 -0.18
CA ALA A 64 -12.21 -32.22 -1.63
C ALA A 64 -13.00 -31.07 -2.31
N ASP A 65 -12.84 -29.83 -1.82
CA ASP A 65 -13.41 -28.65 -2.44
C ASP A 65 -12.51 -28.22 -3.61
N ASN A 66 -13.02 -28.36 -4.83
CA ASN A 66 -12.37 -27.95 -6.07
C ASN A 66 -12.32 -26.41 -6.24
N SER A 67 -12.76 -25.62 -5.27
CA SER A 67 -12.72 -24.17 -5.32
C SER A 67 -11.28 -23.63 -5.17
N VAL A 68 -10.99 -22.58 -5.91
CA VAL A 68 -9.72 -21.85 -5.77
C VAL A 68 -9.82 -20.97 -4.53
N ALA A 69 -8.89 -21.12 -3.58
CA ALA A 69 -8.84 -20.25 -2.42
C ALA A 69 -8.65 -18.78 -2.87
N MET A 70 -9.57 -17.92 -2.46
CA MET A 70 -9.53 -16.49 -2.76
C MET A 70 -9.17 -15.69 -1.51
N PRO A 71 -8.52 -14.52 -1.65
CA PRO A 71 -8.17 -13.70 -0.50
C PRO A 71 -9.42 -13.12 0.17
N LYS A 72 -9.35 -12.93 1.48
CA LYS A 72 -10.39 -12.21 2.20
C LYS A 72 -10.53 -10.77 1.66
N PRO A 73 -11.76 -10.25 1.53
CA PRO A 73 -11.98 -8.87 1.14
C PRO A 73 -11.39 -7.90 2.18
N ARG A 74 -11.14 -6.67 1.76
CA ARG A 74 -10.70 -5.60 2.67
C ARG A 74 -11.77 -5.35 3.73
N THR A 75 -11.32 -5.11 4.98
CA THR A 75 -12.19 -4.73 6.10
C THR A 75 -12.74 -3.32 5.86
N PRO A 76 -14.06 -3.08 6.02
CA PRO A 76 -14.66 -1.76 5.84
C PRO A 76 -14.08 -0.71 6.79
N LEU A 77 -13.92 0.51 6.30
CA LEU A 77 -13.71 1.68 7.15
C LEU A 77 -15.03 2.02 7.86
N MET A 78 -15.01 2.09 9.18
CA MET A 78 -16.16 2.47 10.00
C MET A 78 -16.12 3.96 10.28
N VAL A 79 -17.06 4.73 9.72
CA VAL A 79 -17.12 6.19 9.86
C VAL A 79 -18.28 6.56 10.78
N LYS A 80 -18.00 7.38 11.81
CA LYS A 80 -19.02 7.93 12.70
C LYS A 80 -19.31 9.39 12.34
N PRO A 81 -20.45 9.69 11.69
CA PRO A 81 -20.89 11.06 11.46
C PRO A 81 -21.47 11.66 12.74
N ILE A 82 -21.04 12.88 13.08
CA ILE A 82 -21.51 13.60 14.26
C ILE A 82 -21.84 15.04 13.86
N LEU A 83 -23.07 15.45 14.07
CA LEU A 83 -23.51 16.84 13.98
C LEU A 83 -23.46 17.46 15.36
N VAL A 84 -22.60 18.47 15.53
CA VAL A 84 -22.59 19.31 16.74
C VAL A 84 -23.26 20.63 16.40
N TYR A 85 -24.28 21.02 17.18
CA TYR A 85 -25.02 22.25 16.98
C TYR A 85 -25.28 22.96 18.30
N ASP A 86 -25.69 24.24 18.26
CA ASP A 86 -26.00 25.02 19.44
C ASP A 86 -27.50 25.31 19.51
N LEU A 87 -28.02 25.41 20.75
CA LEU A 87 -29.36 25.87 21.07
C LEU A 87 -29.26 27.23 21.76
N PRO A 88 -29.11 28.32 21.01
CA PRO A 88 -28.93 29.64 21.61
C PRO A 88 -30.23 30.18 22.18
N GLU A 89 -30.15 30.78 23.35
CA GLU A 89 -31.25 31.55 23.93
C GLU A 89 -31.08 33.03 23.60
N ARG A 90 -32.14 33.64 23.08
CA ARG A 90 -32.12 35.07 22.76
C ARG A 90 -31.96 35.91 24.01
N ARG A 91 -31.00 36.83 23.97
CA ARG A 91 -30.75 37.82 25.02
C ARG A 91 -30.70 39.21 24.40
N GLU A 92 -31.29 40.18 25.09
CA GLU A 92 -31.25 41.56 24.62
C GLU A 92 -29.87 42.19 24.84
N GLN A 93 -29.48 43.10 23.95
CA GLN A 93 -28.25 43.91 24.03
C GLN A 93 -26.96 43.12 24.21
N THR A 94 -26.90 41.87 23.70
CA THR A 94 -25.70 41.04 23.73
C THR A 94 -25.67 40.11 22.53
N SER A 95 -24.47 39.57 22.21
CA SER A 95 -24.35 38.48 21.25
C SER A 95 -24.93 37.21 21.83
N TRP A 96 -26.06 36.75 21.32
CA TRP A 96 -26.79 35.61 21.87
C TRP A 96 -26.75 34.37 21.01
N ARG A 97 -26.28 34.44 19.78
CA ARG A 97 -26.09 33.27 18.90
C ARG A 97 -24.72 33.31 18.22
N ASN A 98 -24.21 32.14 17.94
CA ASN A 98 -23.07 32.00 17.07
C ASN A 98 -23.49 32.07 15.57
N TRP A 99 -22.56 31.85 14.67
CA TRP A 99 -22.78 32.00 13.23
C TRP A 99 -23.20 30.70 12.54
N GLY A 100 -23.42 29.60 13.24
CA GLY A 100 -24.00 28.39 12.65
C GLY A 100 -25.42 28.62 12.17
N GLY A 101 -25.85 27.98 11.12
CA GLY A 101 -27.22 28.08 10.60
C GLY A 101 -28.22 27.17 11.31
N ILE A 102 -27.80 26.39 12.30
CA ILE A 102 -28.63 25.38 13.00
C ILE A 102 -28.82 25.82 14.45
N HIS A 103 -30.03 26.28 14.77
CA HIS A 103 -30.36 26.89 16.08
C HIS A 103 -31.60 26.30 16.76
N SER A 104 -32.18 25.23 16.19
CA SER A 104 -33.31 24.52 16.78
C SER A 104 -33.17 23.02 16.58
N LYS A 105 -33.98 22.24 17.30
CA LYS A 105 -34.00 20.77 17.12
C LYS A 105 -34.52 20.38 15.75
N GLU A 106 -35.46 21.12 15.20
CA GLU A 106 -36.07 20.91 13.90
C GLU A 106 -35.02 21.09 12.79
N THR A 107 -34.29 22.23 12.82
CA THR A 107 -33.23 22.48 11.81
C THR A 107 -32.05 21.50 11.95
N ALA A 108 -31.77 21.03 13.18
CA ALA A 108 -30.78 19.98 13.39
C ALA A 108 -31.23 18.61 12.83
N GLN A 109 -32.55 18.32 12.94
CA GLN A 109 -33.09 17.08 12.33
C GLN A 109 -33.07 17.13 10.80
N GLU A 110 -33.46 18.27 10.21
CA GLU A 110 -33.39 18.46 8.75
C GLU A 110 -31.94 18.26 8.22
N GLU A 111 -30.96 18.79 8.94
CA GLU A 111 -29.56 18.63 8.58
C GLU A 111 -29.08 17.18 8.77
N THR A 112 -29.52 16.51 9.83
CA THR A 112 -29.24 15.09 10.07
C THR A 112 -29.74 14.23 8.92
N ASP A 113 -30.94 14.48 8.42
CA ASP A 113 -31.52 13.73 7.32
C ASP A 113 -30.83 14.02 5.98
N ARG A 114 -30.37 15.27 5.78
CA ARG A 114 -29.51 15.65 4.64
C ARG A 114 -28.19 14.86 4.68
N ILE A 115 -27.50 14.84 5.83
CA ILE A 115 -26.25 14.10 6.03
C ILE A 115 -26.44 12.62 5.70
N ARG A 116 -27.51 11.98 6.21
CA ARG A 116 -27.80 10.59 5.93
C ARG A 116 -27.94 10.32 4.42
N THR A 117 -28.67 11.17 3.72
CA THR A 117 -28.90 11.05 2.28
C THR A 117 -27.59 11.19 1.47
N GLU A 118 -26.77 12.16 1.81
CA GLU A 118 -25.48 12.42 1.17
C GLU A 118 -24.49 11.26 1.39
N LEU A 119 -24.41 10.74 2.62
CA LEU A 119 -23.53 9.62 2.95
C LEU A 119 -24.01 8.31 2.32
N ALA A 120 -25.31 8.07 2.21
CA ALA A 120 -25.84 6.93 1.48
C ALA A 120 -25.45 7.00 0.00
N THR A 121 -25.54 8.19 -0.60
CA THR A 121 -25.13 8.41 -2.00
C THR A 121 -23.62 8.19 -2.18
N LEU A 122 -22.80 8.68 -1.25
CA LEU A 122 -21.36 8.49 -1.27
C LEU A 122 -20.99 7.00 -1.16
N LYS A 123 -21.64 6.28 -0.21
CA LYS A 123 -21.43 4.83 -0.05
C LYS A 123 -21.75 4.05 -1.33
N ALA A 124 -22.85 4.39 -2.00
CA ALA A 124 -23.25 3.72 -3.24
C ALA A 124 -22.25 3.92 -4.40
N ARG A 125 -21.45 4.98 -4.37
CA ARG A 125 -20.44 5.30 -5.39
C ARG A 125 -19.02 4.85 -5.00
N ALA A 126 -18.81 4.45 -3.74
CA ALA A 126 -17.51 4.04 -3.26
C ALA A 126 -17.05 2.72 -3.92
N ASP A 127 -15.82 2.69 -4.40
CA ASP A 127 -15.16 1.49 -4.97
C ASP A 127 -14.23 0.80 -3.94
N TYR A 128 -14.40 1.14 -2.67
CA TYR A 128 -13.72 0.57 -1.51
C TYR A 128 -14.76 0.31 -0.39
N PRO A 129 -14.51 -0.62 0.53
CA PRO A 129 -15.45 -0.92 1.59
C PRO A 129 -15.49 0.21 2.63
N VAL A 130 -16.67 0.78 2.84
CA VAL A 130 -16.94 1.80 3.84
C VAL A 130 -18.33 1.59 4.44
N GLU A 131 -18.43 1.76 5.76
CA GLU A 131 -19.67 1.73 6.51
C GLU A 131 -19.84 3.02 7.30
N PHE A 132 -21.02 3.64 7.21
CA PHE A 132 -21.39 4.78 8.01
C PHE A 132 -22.28 4.31 9.15
N LEU A 133 -21.84 4.61 10.39
CA LEU A 133 -22.67 4.44 11.58
C LEU A 133 -23.77 5.51 11.59
N ASP A 134 -24.78 5.31 12.42
CA ASP A 134 -25.86 6.28 12.54
C ASP A 134 -25.35 7.67 12.87
N VAL A 135 -25.95 8.70 12.27
CA VAL A 135 -25.61 10.09 12.54
C VAL A 135 -26.02 10.44 13.97
N SER A 136 -25.07 10.85 14.79
CA SER A 136 -25.37 11.42 16.10
C SER A 136 -25.51 12.93 16.03
N THR A 137 -26.53 13.47 16.68
CA THR A 137 -26.83 14.90 16.75
C THR A 137 -26.74 15.34 18.19
N VAL A 138 -25.73 16.16 18.50
CA VAL A 138 -25.39 16.53 19.89
C VAL A 138 -25.14 18.05 20.03
N THR A 139 -25.30 18.58 21.22
CA THR A 139 -24.97 19.98 21.52
C THR A 139 -23.56 20.16 22.11
N ASN A 140 -22.90 19.05 22.42
CA ASN A 140 -21.50 19.01 22.87
C ASN A 140 -20.88 17.69 22.48
N ILE A 141 -19.71 17.72 21.87
CA ILE A 141 -18.99 16.51 21.42
C ILE A 141 -18.70 15.53 22.56
N ASN A 142 -18.53 16.02 23.80
CA ASN A 142 -18.28 15.16 24.96
C ASN A 142 -19.47 14.25 25.31
N GLN A 143 -20.69 14.51 24.79
CA GLN A 143 -21.83 13.60 24.91
C GLN A 143 -21.61 12.27 24.18
N MET A 144 -20.63 12.23 23.29
CA MET A 144 -20.23 11.00 22.59
C MET A 144 -19.30 10.09 23.41
N LYS A 145 -18.76 10.58 24.54
CA LYS A 145 -17.90 9.76 25.42
C LYS A 145 -18.69 8.57 25.99
N GLY A 146 -18.13 7.37 25.87
CA GLY A 146 -18.77 6.14 26.33
C GLY A 146 -19.90 5.61 25.43
N GLN A 147 -20.17 6.24 24.29
CA GLN A 147 -21.13 5.70 23.33
C GLN A 147 -20.51 4.51 22.58
N PRO A 148 -21.24 3.38 22.43
CA PRO A 148 -20.70 2.16 21.80
C PRO A 148 -20.20 2.37 20.36
N ASP A 149 -20.76 3.30 19.64
CA ASP A 149 -20.35 3.62 18.27
C ASP A 149 -18.94 4.22 18.20
N MET A 150 -18.51 4.91 19.26
CA MET A 150 -17.17 5.50 19.33
C MET A 150 -16.08 4.44 19.47
N GLU A 151 -16.39 3.29 20.05
CA GLU A 151 -15.46 2.15 20.10
C GLU A 151 -15.35 1.46 18.75
N LYS A 152 -16.47 1.38 18.01
CA LYS A 152 -16.55 0.70 16.71
C LYS A 152 -15.98 1.51 15.55
N CYS A 153 -16.00 2.85 15.64
CA CYS A 153 -15.55 3.69 14.54
C CYS A 153 -14.03 3.76 14.42
N ASP A 154 -13.57 3.91 13.18
CA ASP A 154 -12.17 4.20 12.85
C ASP A 154 -11.96 5.71 12.70
N THR A 155 -12.96 6.41 12.17
CA THR A 155 -12.89 7.83 11.79
C THR A 155 -14.14 8.56 12.20
N ILE A 156 -13.98 9.77 12.71
CA ILE A 156 -15.07 10.72 13.01
C ILE A 156 -15.22 11.66 11.81
N LEU A 157 -16.43 11.75 11.26
CA LEU A 157 -16.81 12.79 10.32
C LEU A 157 -17.61 13.84 11.08
N LEU A 158 -17.01 15.00 11.35
CA LEU A 158 -17.56 16.02 12.21
C LEU A 158 -18.20 17.16 11.40
N TYR A 159 -19.49 17.34 11.57
CA TYR A 159 -20.27 18.47 11.09
C TYR A 159 -20.38 19.49 12.24
N GLY A 160 -19.48 20.47 12.24
CA GLY A 160 -19.35 21.43 13.33
C GLY A 160 -20.25 22.65 13.16
N ALA A 161 -21.54 22.54 13.38
CA ALA A 161 -22.49 23.66 13.35
C ALA A 161 -22.59 24.42 14.66
N GLY A 162 -21.90 23.98 15.72
CA GLY A 162 -21.85 24.62 17.04
C GLY A 162 -20.43 24.69 17.60
N TYR A 163 -20.24 25.46 18.69
CA TYR A 163 -18.91 25.71 19.28
C TYR A 163 -18.35 24.55 20.09
N ASN A 164 -19.19 23.63 20.56
CA ASN A 164 -18.81 22.64 21.55
C ASN A 164 -18.17 21.39 20.91
N VAL A 165 -17.15 21.57 20.03
CA VAL A 165 -16.37 20.52 19.35
C VAL A 165 -15.05 20.22 20.05
N ASN A 166 -14.68 20.96 21.11
CA ASN A 166 -13.44 20.75 21.85
C ASN A 166 -13.43 19.36 22.50
N GLY A 167 -12.29 18.68 22.39
CA GLY A 167 -12.14 17.31 22.91
C GLY A 167 -12.43 16.24 21.86
N VAL A 168 -12.72 16.59 20.60
CA VAL A 168 -12.88 15.60 19.53
C VAL A 168 -11.60 14.78 19.31
N GLN A 169 -10.42 15.39 19.49
CA GLN A 169 -9.12 14.71 19.39
C GLN A 169 -8.89 13.70 20.53
N ASP A 170 -9.58 13.84 21.67
CA ASP A 170 -9.42 12.96 22.84
C ASP A 170 -9.99 11.56 22.59
N PHE A 171 -10.78 11.38 21.53
CA PHE A 171 -11.28 10.06 21.13
C PHE A 171 -10.20 9.18 20.49
N GLY A 172 -9.01 9.73 20.16
CA GLY A 172 -7.90 8.98 19.55
C GLY A 172 -8.23 8.39 18.17
N LYS A 173 -9.16 9.02 17.46
CA LYS A 173 -9.60 8.63 16.12
C LYS A 173 -9.16 9.66 15.09
N ASP A 174 -9.05 9.26 13.82
CA ASP A 174 -8.97 10.22 12.73
C ASP A 174 -10.22 11.10 12.71
N VAL A 175 -10.04 12.41 12.47
CA VAL A 175 -11.14 13.37 12.41
C VAL A 175 -11.10 14.11 11.09
N ILE A 176 -12.24 14.13 10.41
CA ILE A 176 -12.45 14.96 9.21
C ILE A 176 -13.59 15.92 9.53
N PHE A 177 -13.34 17.22 9.33
CA PHE A 177 -14.37 18.25 9.44
C PHE A 177 -15.05 18.43 8.10
N PHE A 178 -16.38 18.39 8.08
CA PHE A 178 -17.18 18.83 6.96
C PHE A 178 -17.90 20.13 7.29
N GLN A 179 -17.71 21.13 6.45
CA GLN A 179 -18.27 22.47 6.61
C GLN A 179 -19.17 22.80 5.43
N ARG A 180 -20.21 23.61 5.70
CA ARG A 180 -21.13 24.07 4.66
C ARG A 180 -21.07 25.58 4.51
N TRP A 181 -20.98 25.97 3.24
CA TRP A 181 -21.12 27.35 2.83
C TRP A 181 -22.29 27.53 1.85
N ARG A 182 -22.40 26.63 0.86
CA ARG A 182 -23.43 26.65 -0.19
C ARG A 182 -24.24 25.36 -0.28
N SER A 183 -23.80 24.32 0.32
CA SER A 183 -24.40 22.97 0.22
C SER A 183 -25.51 22.72 1.27
N GLY A 184 -25.83 23.69 2.09
CA GLY A 184 -26.84 23.58 3.15
C GLY A 184 -26.85 24.79 4.06
N PRO A 185 -27.33 24.67 5.33
CA PRO A 185 -27.22 25.75 6.32
C PRO A 185 -25.74 26.09 6.54
N VAL A 186 -25.41 27.39 6.58
CA VAL A 186 -24.03 27.85 6.68
C VAL A 186 -23.43 27.56 8.05
N TYR A 187 -22.32 26.85 8.10
CA TYR A 187 -21.48 26.67 9.29
C TYR A 187 -20.00 26.49 8.90
N LEU A 188 -19.36 27.57 8.47
CA LEU A 188 -17.95 27.57 8.04
C LEU A 188 -16.95 27.37 9.18
N GLN A 189 -17.34 27.69 10.39
CA GLN A 189 -16.63 27.41 11.63
C GLN A 189 -15.16 27.89 11.67
N TYR A 190 -14.88 29.04 11.06
CA TYR A 190 -13.53 29.60 11.05
C TYR A 190 -12.92 29.68 12.46
N GLU A 191 -13.66 30.19 13.45
CA GLU A 191 -13.17 30.32 14.83
C GLU A 191 -13.05 28.98 15.56
N ILE A 192 -13.74 27.92 15.12
CA ILE A 192 -13.61 26.58 15.70
C ILE A 192 -12.40 25.88 15.12
N VAL A 193 -12.26 25.87 13.81
CA VAL A 193 -11.23 25.09 13.12
C VAL A 193 -9.90 25.84 13.08
N SER A 194 -9.88 27.08 12.56
CA SER A 194 -8.63 27.79 12.32
C SER A 194 -7.86 28.12 13.60
N PRO A 195 -8.43 28.75 14.64
CA PRO A 195 -7.64 29.11 15.81
C PRO A 195 -7.19 27.91 16.66
N ARG A 196 -7.95 26.82 16.68
CA ARG A 196 -7.70 25.71 17.60
C ARG A 196 -6.96 24.56 17.00
N PHE A 197 -7.19 24.26 15.73
CA PHE A 197 -6.67 23.08 15.06
C PHE A 197 -5.58 23.38 14.03
N LEU A 198 -5.63 24.58 13.39
CA LEU A 198 -4.79 24.88 12.24
C LEU A 198 -3.66 25.89 12.49
N ARG A 199 -3.55 26.48 13.68
CA ARG A 199 -2.52 27.48 14.00
C ARG A 199 -1.11 26.89 14.18
N GLN A 200 -0.63 26.14 13.25
CA GLN A 200 0.68 25.49 13.36
C GLN A 200 1.85 26.47 13.25
N HIS A 201 1.61 27.69 12.74
CA HIS A 201 2.69 28.64 12.45
C HIS A 201 2.53 30.01 13.12
N THR A 202 1.44 30.28 13.81
CA THR A 202 1.09 31.62 14.29
C THR A 202 0.99 31.77 15.79
N ASP A 203 0.69 30.73 16.53
CA ASP A 203 0.76 30.73 17.99
C ASP A 203 0.74 29.29 18.58
N ALA A 204 0.86 29.22 19.91
CA ALA A 204 1.21 27.98 20.62
C ALA A 204 0.06 26.96 20.75
N VAL A 205 -1.16 27.29 20.40
CA VAL A 205 -2.31 26.41 20.63
C VAL A 205 -2.65 25.63 19.36
N VAL A 206 -2.05 24.46 19.25
CA VAL A 206 -2.31 23.51 18.16
C VAL A 206 -2.91 22.24 18.73
N MET A 207 -4.01 21.78 18.16
CA MET A 207 -4.58 20.47 18.47
C MET A 207 -3.90 19.41 17.61
N PRO A 208 -3.22 18.41 18.21
CA PRO A 208 -2.53 17.38 17.46
C PRO A 208 -3.44 16.57 16.55
N GLY A 209 -2.92 16.14 15.42
CA GLY A 209 -3.57 15.17 14.53
C GLY A 209 -4.57 15.75 13.52
N ILE A 210 -4.92 17.04 13.60
CA ILE A 210 -5.83 17.70 12.65
C ILE A 210 -5.06 18.76 11.86
N GLY A 211 -5.17 18.72 10.54
CA GLY A 211 -4.52 19.67 9.65
C GLY A 211 -5.46 20.16 8.55
N HIS A 212 -4.95 21.01 7.66
CA HIS A 212 -5.74 21.59 6.55
C HIS A 212 -6.36 20.52 5.65
N CYS A 213 -5.69 19.39 5.45
CA CYS A 213 -6.18 18.28 4.64
C CYS A 213 -7.40 17.58 5.25
N ASP A 214 -7.66 17.78 6.54
CA ASP A 214 -8.78 17.17 7.25
C ASP A 214 -10.04 18.03 7.21
N ILE A 215 -10.02 19.17 6.50
CA ILE A 215 -11.14 20.08 6.35
C ILE A 215 -11.70 19.96 4.95
N VAL A 216 -13.00 19.70 4.85
CA VAL A 216 -13.75 19.65 3.58
C VAL A 216 -14.87 20.67 3.65
N THR A 217 -14.98 21.51 2.62
CA THR A 217 -16.06 22.50 2.54
C THR A 217 -16.94 22.19 1.32
N ASP A 218 -18.24 22.01 1.52
CA ASP A 218 -19.31 21.79 0.52
C ASP A 218 -19.18 20.55 -0.39
N LYS A 219 -17.97 20.14 -0.74
CA LYS A 219 -17.72 19.11 -1.74
C LYS A 219 -17.70 17.73 -1.09
N ILE A 220 -18.86 17.09 -1.01
CA ILE A 220 -18.99 15.75 -0.39
C ILE A 220 -18.09 14.70 -1.10
N GLU A 221 -17.80 14.88 -2.39
CA GLU A 221 -16.94 13.99 -3.16
C GLU A 221 -15.50 14.00 -2.66
N GLU A 222 -15.07 15.10 -2.06
CA GLU A 222 -13.73 15.22 -1.44
C GLU A 222 -13.55 14.33 -0.21
N LEU A 223 -14.63 13.83 0.38
CA LEU A 223 -14.58 12.81 1.42
C LEU A 223 -14.19 11.43 0.87
N ASN A 224 -14.56 11.14 -0.38
CA ASN A 224 -14.42 9.82 -0.97
C ASN A 224 -12.96 9.35 -1.00
N TRP A 225 -12.05 10.15 -1.53
CA TRP A 225 -10.64 9.79 -1.60
C TRP A 225 -9.98 9.76 -0.21
N ARG A 226 -10.44 10.59 0.76
CA ARG A 226 -9.94 10.56 2.14
C ARG A 226 -10.33 9.27 2.85
N PHE A 227 -11.58 8.85 2.71
CA PHE A 227 -12.02 7.57 3.27
C PHE A 227 -11.35 6.38 2.58
N ARG A 228 -11.12 6.45 1.27
CA ARG A 228 -10.32 5.44 0.55
C ARG A 228 -8.91 5.32 1.13
N ALA A 229 -8.26 6.45 1.39
CA ALA A 229 -6.93 6.49 2.01
C ALA A 229 -6.92 5.86 3.41
N LEU A 230 -7.87 6.23 4.26
CA LEU A 230 -7.98 5.68 5.62
C LEU A 230 -8.38 4.19 5.61
N CYS A 231 -9.24 3.78 4.69
CA CYS A 231 -9.55 2.35 4.48
C CYS A 231 -8.29 1.57 4.07
N GLY A 232 -7.50 2.10 3.14
CA GLY A 232 -6.22 1.51 2.74
C GLY A 232 -5.24 1.41 3.91
N LEU A 233 -5.09 2.47 4.68
CA LEU A 233 -4.23 2.50 5.87
C LEU A 233 -4.68 1.47 6.93
N LYS A 234 -5.98 1.42 7.25
CA LYS A 234 -6.55 0.43 8.18
C LYS A 234 -6.21 -1.01 7.77
N ASN A 235 -6.33 -1.32 6.48
CA ASN A 235 -6.04 -2.66 5.96
C ASN A 235 -4.54 -2.96 5.79
N THR A 236 -3.68 -1.98 6.00
CA THR A 236 -2.22 -2.11 5.92
C THR A 236 -1.59 -2.27 7.31
N MET A 237 -2.02 -1.46 8.27
CA MET A 237 -1.46 -1.46 9.63
C MET A 237 -1.70 -2.81 10.33
N GLY A 238 -0.64 -3.39 10.89
CA GLY A 238 -0.72 -4.64 11.66
C GLY A 238 -1.04 -5.88 10.83
N SER A 239 -0.92 -5.80 9.50
CA SER A 239 -1.20 -6.95 8.63
C SER A 239 -0.13 -8.02 8.74
N LYS A 240 -0.53 -9.28 8.46
CA LYS A 240 0.37 -10.43 8.40
C LYS A 240 0.87 -10.63 6.97
N ILE A 241 2.11 -11.09 6.82
CA ILE A 241 2.70 -11.42 5.52
C ILE A 241 3.52 -12.72 5.62
N VAL A 242 3.29 -13.64 4.68
CA VAL A 242 4.14 -14.83 4.52
C VAL A 242 5.43 -14.43 3.81
N THR A 243 6.57 -14.80 4.38
CA THR A 243 7.91 -14.46 3.88
C THR A 243 8.70 -15.74 3.57
N ILE A 244 8.71 -16.13 2.29
CA ILE A 244 9.49 -17.30 1.86
C ILE A 244 10.98 -16.94 1.84
N GLY A 245 11.77 -17.58 2.71
CA GLY A 245 13.19 -17.28 2.88
C GLY A 245 13.47 -16.04 3.72
N GLY A 246 12.45 -15.53 4.41
CA GLY A 246 12.54 -14.42 5.37
C GLY A 246 12.45 -13.04 4.74
N ALA A 247 12.23 -12.04 5.61
CA ALA A 247 12.19 -10.64 5.25
C ALA A 247 13.61 -10.08 5.04
N SER A 248 13.78 -9.18 4.08
CA SER A 248 15.06 -8.51 3.80
C SER A 248 14.85 -7.08 3.27
N GLY A 249 15.93 -6.40 2.95
CA GLY A 249 15.93 -5.15 2.22
C GLY A 249 17.01 -5.19 1.14
N TRP A 250 16.67 -4.79 -0.07
CA TRP A 250 17.62 -4.79 -1.17
C TRP A 250 18.78 -3.81 -0.89
N SER A 251 20.01 -4.29 -1.06
CA SER A 251 21.24 -3.52 -0.80
C SER A 251 21.34 -2.91 0.61
N GLN A 252 20.55 -3.38 1.58
CA GLN A 252 20.55 -2.92 2.96
C GLN A 252 20.88 -4.09 3.92
N PRO A 253 21.39 -3.81 5.11
CA PRO A 253 21.57 -4.85 6.11
C PRO A 253 20.26 -5.59 6.40
N ARG A 254 20.28 -6.93 6.37
CA ARG A 254 19.08 -7.78 6.39
C ARG A 254 18.10 -7.50 7.54
N ASN A 255 18.61 -7.09 8.69
CA ASN A 255 17.82 -6.87 9.90
C ASN A 255 17.38 -5.41 10.10
N VAL A 256 17.92 -4.46 9.36
CA VAL A 256 17.64 -3.03 9.59
C VAL A 256 16.28 -2.65 9.04
N VAL A 257 16.05 -2.89 7.74
CA VAL A 257 14.82 -2.47 7.06
C VAL A 257 13.59 -3.24 7.56
N PRO A 258 13.61 -4.59 7.69
CA PRO A 258 12.46 -5.32 8.23
C PRO A 258 12.03 -4.87 9.62
N GLU A 259 12.97 -4.59 10.53
CA GLU A 259 12.64 -4.12 11.88
C GLU A 259 12.07 -2.68 11.87
N LEU A 260 12.59 -1.81 11.00
CA LEU A 260 12.05 -0.47 10.81
C LEU A 260 10.61 -0.51 10.29
N VAL A 261 10.36 -1.33 9.29
CA VAL A 261 9.03 -1.55 8.71
C VAL A 261 8.05 -2.11 9.75
N LYS A 262 8.50 -3.09 10.55
CA LYS A 262 7.71 -3.64 11.65
C LYS A 262 7.36 -2.58 12.69
N LYS A 263 8.30 -1.68 13.02
CA LYS A 263 8.07 -0.58 13.96
C LYS A 263 7.03 0.41 13.44
N ILE A 264 7.10 0.82 12.16
CA ILE A 264 6.22 1.82 11.55
C ILE A 264 4.85 1.23 11.21
N TRP A 265 4.83 0.14 10.44
CA TRP A 265 3.64 -0.46 9.87
C TRP A 265 3.04 -1.57 10.73
N LYS A 266 3.76 -2.03 11.75
CA LYS A 266 3.37 -3.12 12.67
C LYS A 266 3.08 -4.43 11.93
N LEU A 267 3.75 -4.64 10.80
CA LEU A 267 3.61 -5.88 10.03
C LEU A 267 4.10 -7.08 10.84
N GLU A 268 3.37 -8.19 10.73
CA GLU A 268 3.71 -9.48 11.33
C GLU A 268 4.26 -10.42 10.26
N TYR A 269 5.54 -10.83 10.40
CA TYR A 269 6.21 -11.71 9.46
C TYR A 269 6.02 -13.18 9.84
N HIS A 270 5.62 -13.99 8.86
CA HIS A 270 5.50 -15.44 8.99
C HIS A 270 6.50 -16.09 8.05
N ASP A 271 7.68 -16.38 8.60
CA ASP A 271 8.81 -16.90 7.85
C ASP A 271 8.63 -18.39 7.53
N ILE A 272 8.77 -18.74 6.26
CA ILE A 272 8.84 -20.10 5.74
C ILE A 272 10.23 -20.33 5.18
N ASN A 273 10.96 -21.28 5.74
CA ASN A 273 12.28 -21.63 5.24
C ASN A 273 12.21 -22.48 3.96
N TYR A 274 13.32 -22.54 3.22
CA TYR A 274 13.33 -23.21 1.91
C TYR A 274 13.17 -24.73 2.00
N ASP A 275 13.56 -25.36 3.10
CA ASP A 275 13.43 -26.82 3.28
C ASP A 275 11.97 -27.17 3.58
N GLU A 276 11.29 -26.37 4.37
CA GLU A 276 9.85 -26.47 4.59
C GLU A 276 9.09 -26.27 3.28
N LEU A 277 9.40 -25.21 2.52
CA LEU A 277 8.81 -24.99 1.19
C LEU A 277 9.05 -26.18 0.27
N GLY A 278 10.27 -26.74 0.24
CA GLY A 278 10.61 -27.91 -0.57
C GLY A 278 9.73 -29.09 -0.25
N LYS A 279 9.55 -29.41 1.04
CA LYS A 279 8.66 -30.52 1.50
C LYS A 279 7.22 -30.29 1.05
N LEU A 280 6.68 -29.07 1.22
CA LEU A 280 5.32 -28.74 0.81
C LEU A 280 5.11 -28.86 -0.71
N ILE A 281 6.13 -28.50 -1.51
CA ILE A 281 6.09 -28.69 -2.96
C ILE A 281 6.10 -30.18 -3.32
N ASP A 282 6.92 -31.00 -2.66
CA ASP A 282 6.99 -32.43 -2.90
C ASP A 282 5.69 -33.12 -2.50
N GLU A 283 5.10 -32.75 -1.36
CA GLU A 283 3.79 -33.21 -0.90
C GLU A 283 2.68 -32.83 -1.89
N ALA A 284 2.68 -31.57 -2.36
CA ALA A 284 1.72 -31.09 -3.36
C ALA A 284 1.81 -31.86 -4.68
N LYS A 285 3.05 -32.19 -5.14
CA LYS A 285 3.26 -32.99 -6.35
C LYS A 285 2.84 -34.46 -6.18
N ALA A 286 2.90 -34.98 -4.96
CA ALA A 286 2.45 -36.35 -4.66
C ALA A 286 0.92 -36.44 -4.50
N ASP A 287 0.24 -35.35 -4.18
CA ASP A 287 -1.21 -35.29 -4.01
C ASP A 287 -1.92 -35.18 -5.37
N LYS A 288 -2.69 -36.23 -5.71
CA LYS A 288 -3.43 -36.30 -6.98
C LYS A 288 -4.48 -35.20 -7.14
N ASN A 289 -5.08 -34.75 -6.04
CA ASN A 289 -6.13 -33.71 -6.08
C ASN A 289 -5.50 -32.34 -6.35
N ILE A 290 -4.40 -32.02 -5.68
CA ILE A 290 -3.65 -30.78 -5.91
C ILE A 290 -3.12 -30.75 -7.33
N MET A 291 -2.54 -31.85 -7.82
CA MET A 291 -2.04 -31.93 -9.19
C MET A 291 -3.17 -31.79 -10.22
N ALA A 292 -4.31 -32.42 -10.01
CA ALA A 292 -5.47 -32.28 -10.91
C ALA A 292 -6.02 -30.84 -10.91
N LYS A 293 -6.10 -30.20 -9.74
CA LYS A 293 -6.51 -28.82 -9.59
C LYS A 293 -5.53 -27.84 -10.27
N ALA A 294 -4.24 -28.00 -10.03
CA ALA A 294 -3.19 -27.20 -10.68
C ALA A 294 -3.23 -27.35 -12.20
N LYS A 295 -3.38 -28.58 -12.70
CA LYS A 295 -3.50 -28.84 -14.15
C LYS A 295 -4.74 -28.19 -14.73
N LYS A 296 -5.91 -28.35 -14.09
CA LYS A 296 -7.15 -27.73 -14.56
C LYS A 296 -7.01 -26.21 -14.63
N ARG A 297 -6.43 -25.59 -13.60
CA ARG A 297 -6.21 -24.12 -13.58
C ARG A 297 -5.23 -23.69 -14.69
N ALA A 298 -4.16 -24.43 -14.93
CA ALA A 298 -3.24 -24.16 -16.03
C ALA A 298 -3.95 -24.25 -17.39
N ASP A 299 -4.70 -25.33 -17.63
CA ASP A 299 -5.46 -25.53 -18.87
C ASP A 299 -6.53 -24.43 -19.08
N ASP A 300 -7.23 -24.02 -18.02
CA ASP A 300 -8.22 -22.95 -18.07
C ASP A 300 -7.59 -21.58 -18.29
N TYR A 301 -6.43 -21.33 -17.71
CA TYR A 301 -5.69 -20.07 -17.91
C TYR A 301 -5.26 -19.87 -19.38
N LEU A 302 -4.84 -20.94 -20.05
CA LEU A 302 -4.46 -20.87 -21.47
C LEU A 302 -5.64 -20.56 -22.40
N LYS A 303 -6.89 -20.79 -21.95
CA LYS A 303 -8.11 -20.44 -22.70
C LYS A 303 -8.48 -18.96 -22.57
N ILE A 304 -7.88 -18.21 -21.63
CA ILE A 304 -8.16 -16.78 -21.48
C ILE A 304 -7.70 -16.05 -22.75
N PRO A 305 -8.58 -15.24 -23.38
CA PRO A 305 -8.23 -14.52 -24.60
C PRO A 305 -6.92 -13.72 -24.50
N GLY A 306 -6.11 -13.76 -25.54
CA GLY A 306 -4.83 -13.05 -25.57
C GLY A 306 -3.69 -13.75 -24.81
N THR A 307 -3.87 -15.01 -24.39
CA THR A 307 -2.82 -15.80 -23.75
C THR A 307 -2.03 -16.60 -24.78
N LYS A 308 -0.71 -16.49 -24.74
CA LYS A 308 0.22 -17.28 -25.55
C LYS A 308 1.27 -17.95 -24.66
N LEU A 309 1.40 -19.27 -24.75
CA LEU A 309 2.46 -20.03 -24.08
C LEU A 309 3.68 -20.13 -25.00
N GLU A 310 4.81 -19.58 -24.59
CA GLU A 310 6.08 -19.58 -25.33
C GLU A 310 7.23 -20.13 -24.45
N THR A 311 6.90 -20.85 -23.37
CA THR A 311 7.83 -21.65 -22.56
C THR A 311 7.33 -23.10 -22.49
N LYS A 312 8.03 -23.97 -21.77
CA LYS A 312 7.63 -25.38 -21.63
C LYS A 312 6.36 -25.52 -20.81
N GLU A 313 5.43 -26.38 -21.24
CA GLU A 313 4.20 -26.69 -20.49
C GLU A 313 4.49 -27.17 -19.07
N GLU A 314 5.56 -27.95 -18.88
CA GLU A 314 5.98 -28.41 -17.55
C GLU A 314 6.31 -27.24 -16.62
N TYR A 315 7.02 -26.23 -17.10
CA TYR A 315 7.34 -25.04 -16.31
C TYR A 315 6.09 -24.28 -15.92
N PHE A 316 5.16 -24.14 -16.86
CA PHE A 316 3.90 -23.47 -16.66
C PHE A 316 3.00 -24.23 -15.65
N LEU A 317 2.87 -25.55 -15.78
CA LEU A 317 2.15 -26.38 -14.81
C LEU A 317 2.73 -26.25 -13.40
N ASN A 318 4.05 -26.30 -13.28
CA ASN A 318 4.73 -26.16 -11.99
C ASN A 318 4.48 -24.79 -11.32
N CYS A 319 4.18 -23.74 -12.09
CA CYS A 319 3.74 -22.46 -11.50
C CYS A 319 2.40 -22.59 -10.77
N PHE A 320 1.46 -23.38 -11.29
CA PHE A 320 0.18 -23.60 -10.64
C PHE A 320 0.28 -24.55 -9.44
N VAL A 321 1.20 -25.50 -9.46
CA VAL A 321 1.50 -26.30 -8.25
C VAL A 321 2.07 -25.40 -7.15
N LEU A 322 3.00 -24.51 -7.48
CA LEU A 322 3.57 -23.54 -6.53
C LEU A 322 2.50 -22.55 -6.03
N ASP A 323 1.59 -22.14 -6.90
CA ASP A 323 0.46 -21.27 -6.54
C ASP A 323 -0.47 -21.93 -5.50
N GLU A 324 -0.80 -23.22 -5.66
CA GLU A 324 -1.58 -23.95 -4.64
C GLU A 324 -0.84 -23.99 -3.29
N VAL A 325 0.47 -24.24 -3.28
CA VAL A 325 1.28 -24.20 -2.06
C VAL A 325 1.27 -22.82 -1.40
N PHE A 326 1.43 -21.76 -2.18
CA PHE A 326 1.43 -20.39 -1.65
C PHE A 326 0.06 -19.99 -1.08
N ARG A 327 -1.04 -20.39 -1.72
CA ARG A 327 -2.39 -20.16 -1.20
C ARG A 327 -2.64 -20.89 0.13
N LEU A 328 -2.19 -22.14 0.24
CA LEU A 328 -2.29 -22.90 1.48
C LEU A 328 -1.51 -22.24 2.62
N LEU A 329 -0.31 -21.75 2.35
CA LEU A 329 0.49 -21.02 3.34
C LEU A 329 -0.20 -19.74 3.80
N MET A 330 -0.73 -18.94 2.87
CA MET A 330 -1.45 -17.72 3.20
C MET A 330 -2.76 -18.00 3.96
N GLN A 331 -3.46 -19.08 3.63
CA GLN A 331 -4.67 -19.50 4.34
C GLN A 331 -4.37 -19.91 5.78
N LYS A 332 -3.30 -20.69 6.02
CA LYS A 332 -2.86 -21.09 7.38
C LYS A 332 -2.54 -19.88 8.28
N VAL A 333 -1.97 -18.83 7.70
CA VAL A 333 -1.62 -17.60 8.42
C VAL A 333 -2.80 -16.63 8.53
N ASP A 334 -3.85 -16.87 7.78
CA ASP A 334 -4.98 -15.95 7.61
C ASP A 334 -4.53 -14.59 7.06
N THR A 335 -3.88 -14.62 5.90
CA THR A 335 -3.39 -13.43 5.22
C THR A 335 -3.64 -13.49 3.70
N LYS A 336 -3.61 -12.33 3.05
CA LYS A 336 -3.60 -12.21 1.59
C LYS A 336 -2.24 -11.77 1.03
N MET A 337 -1.19 -11.79 1.87
CA MET A 337 0.10 -11.22 1.50
C MET A 337 1.21 -12.26 1.56
N ILE A 338 2.03 -12.29 0.52
CA ILE A 338 3.19 -13.17 0.42
C ILE A 338 4.33 -12.47 -0.31
N THR A 339 5.54 -12.78 0.10
CA THR A 339 6.74 -12.40 -0.65
C THR A 339 7.74 -13.56 -0.71
N VAL A 340 8.59 -13.56 -1.73
CA VAL A 340 9.60 -14.59 -1.94
C VAL A 340 10.99 -13.97 -1.98
N ASN A 341 11.93 -14.58 -1.29
CA ASN A 341 13.35 -14.24 -1.35
C ASN A 341 14.10 -15.29 -2.18
N SER A 342 15.20 -14.90 -2.80
CA SER A 342 16.12 -15.80 -3.52
C SER A 342 15.41 -16.77 -4.50
N CYS A 343 14.53 -16.23 -5.36
CA CYS A 343 13.74 -17.03 -6.30
C CYS A 343 14.61 -17.96 -7.14
N MET A 344 15.66 -17.44 -7.79
CA MET A 344 16.54 -18.23 -8.66
C MET A 344 17.40 -19.23 -7.89
N GLY A 345 17.97 -18.81 -6.76
CA GLY A 345 18.90 -19.64 -5.97
C GLY A 345 18.23 -20.73 -5.15
N ALA A 346 17.01 -20.52 -4.69
CA ALA A 346 16.37 -21.41 -3.74
C ALA A 346 15.03 -22.00 -4.21
N ILE A 347 14.14 -21.19 -4.78
CA ILE A 347 12.78 -21.63 -5.15
C ILE A 347 12.83 -22.41 -6.47
N MET A 348 13.49 -21.88 -7.48
CA MET A 348 13.55 -22.48 -8.81
C MET A 348 14.06 -23.93 -8.81
N PRO A 349 15.15 -24.31 -8.09
CA PRO A 349 15.59 -25.69 -8.03
C PRO A 349 14.57 -26.65 -7.41
N ARG A 350 13.76 -26.19 -6.44
CA ARG A 350 12.76 -26.97 -5.72
C ARG A 350 11.46 -27.11 -6.50
N SER A 351 10.94 -26.00 -7.03
CA SER A 351 9.67 -25.96 -7.75
C SER A 351 9.76 -26.48 -9.19
N LYS A 352 10.96 -26.50 -9.77
CA LYS A 352 11.22 -26.76 -11.21
C LYS A 352 10.54 -25.73 -12.13
N THR A 353 10.40 -24.50 -11.62
CA THR A 353 9.93 -23.31 -12.34
C THR A 353 10.43 -22.07 -11.62
N THR A 354 10.06 -20.88 -12.09
CA THR A 354 10.27 -19.63 -11.36
C THR A 354 8.98 -19.20 -10.64
N ALA A 355 9.09 -18.43 -9.54
CA ALA A 355 7.92 -17.90 -8.86
C ALA A 355 7.20 -16.78 -9.66
N CYS A 356 7.78 -16.32 -10.76
CA CYS A 356 7.31 -15.14 -11.47
C CYS A 356 5.84 -15.22 -11.88
N PHE A 357 5.46 -16.26 -12.59
CA PHE A 357 4.09 -16.43 -13.07
C PHE A 357 3.11 -16.77 -11.91
N THR A 358 3.59 -17.48 -10.90
CA THR A 358 2.83 -17.73 -9.66
C THR A 358 2.44 -16.43 -8.97
N LEU A 359 3.37 -15.49 -8.82
CA LEU A 359 3.08 -14.18 -8.21
C LEU A 359 2.12 -13.35 -9.08
N THR A 360 2.22 -13.49 -10.41
CA THR A 360 1.26 -12.88 -11.34
C THR A 360 -0.16 -13.37 -11.09
N THR A 361 -0.37 -14.70 -11.06
CA THR A 361 -1.71 -15.28 -10.86
C THR A 361 -2.30 -14.95 -9.49
N LEU A 362 -1.48 -14.92 -8.45
CA LEU A 362 -1.91 -14.50 -7.11
C LEU A 362 -2.38 -13.05 -7.10
N ASN A 363 -1.61 -12.12 -7.70
CA ASN A 363 -2.02 -10.72 -7.78
C ASN A 363 -3.29 -10.54 -8.62
N ASP A 364 -3.44 -11.28 -9.73
CA ASP A 364 -4.65 -11.25 -10.57
C ASP A 364 -5.90 -11.70 -9.81
N ASP A 365 -5.75 -12.58 -8.82
CA ASP A 365 -6.82 -13.05 -7.95
C ASP A 365 -7.02 -12.18 -6.69
N GLY A 366 -6.30 -11.06 -6.57
CA GLY A 366 -6.49 -10.07 -5.50
C GLY A 366 -5.63 -10.27 -4.25
N TYR A 367 -4.66 -11.18 -4.29
CA TYR A 367 -3.59 -11.24 -3.29
C TYR A 367 -2.60 -10.09 -3.49
N LEU A 368 -1.73 -9.87 -2.51
CA LEU A 368 -0.60 -8.95 -2.58
C LEU A 368 0.68 -9.79 -2.54
N ALA A 369 1.17 -10.16 -3.72
CA ALA A 369 2.26 -11.10 -3.91
C ALA A 369 3.47 -10.42 -4.55
N PHE A 370 4.59 -10.36 -3.82
CA PHE A 370 5.78 -9.61 -4.23
C PHE A 370 7.00 -10.51 -4.39
N CYS A 371 7.90 -10.13 -5.29
CA CYS A 371 9.20 -10.79 -5.45
C CYS A 371 10.25 -10.14 -4.54
N GLU A 372 11.38 -10.85 -4.36
CA GLU A 372 12.65 -10.39 -3.79
C GLU A 372 12.64 -10.01 -2.31
N SER A 373 11.51 -10.16 -1.59
CA SER A 373 11.36 -9.80 -0.17
C SER A 373 11.96 -8.45 0.21
N ASP A 374 11.87 -7.47 -0.70
CA ASP A 374 12.42 -6.14 -0.47
C ASP A 374 11.46 -5.28 0.35
N PHE A 375 11.68 -5.27 1.67
CA PHE A 375 10.88 -4.49 2.59
C PHE A 375 11.15 -2.97 2.56
N VAL A 376 12.08 -2.50 1.76
CA VAL A 376 12.12 -1.07 1.39
C VAL A 376 10.85 -0.71 0.59
N ALA A 377 10.50 -1.53 -0.40
CA ALA A 377 9.40 -1.25 -1.32
C ALA A 377 8.06 -1.91 -0.91
N ILE A 378 8.06 -3.12 -0.32
CA ILE A 378 6.85 -3.90 -0.04
C ILE A 378 5.77 -3.12 0.73
N PRO A 379 6.08 -2.33 1.79
CA PRO A 379 5.04 -1.55 2.49
C PRO A 379 4.26 -0.62 1.57
N SER A 380 4.93 -0.03 0.57
CA SER A 380 4.28 0.86 -0.39
C SER A 380 3.34 0.10 -1.34
N GLY A 381 3.73 -1.11 -1.74
CA GLY A 381 2.86 -2.00 -2.52
C GLY A 381 1.64 -2.46 -1.73
N VAL A 382 1.81 -2.79 -0.45
CA VAL A 382 0.70 -3.17 0.44
C VAL A 382 -0.27 -2.00 0.63
N LEU A 383 0.23 -0.80 0.92
CA LEU A 383 -0.61 0.38 1.08
C LEU A 383 -1.34 0.72 -0.23
N LEU A 384 -0.62 0.77 -1.36
CA LEU A 384 -1.19 1.08 -2.66
C LEU A 384 -2.26 0.08 -3.08
N GLY A 385 -2.02 -1.23 -2.89
CA GLY A 385 -2.99 -2.27 -3.18
C GLY A 385 -4.22 -2.21 -2.27
N ASN A 386 -4.05 -1.87 -1.00
CA ASN A 386 -5.17 -1.68 -0.07
C ASN A 386 -5.95 -0.36 -0.33
N ILE A 387 -5.31 0.69 -0.83
CA ILE A 387 -5.99 1.92 -1.27
C ILE A 387 -6.76 1.66 -2.57
N SER A 388 -6.08 1.17 -3.59
CA SER A 388 -6.64 1.04 -4.94
C SER A 388 -7.63 -0.13 -5.07
N GLY A 389 -7.46 -1.20 -4.30
CA GLY A 389 -8.16 -2.47 -4.49
C GLY A 389 -7.76 -3.20 -5.78
N LYS A 390 -6.63 -2.85 -6.36
CA LYS A 390 -6.09 -3.37 -7.61
C LYS A 390 -4.77 -4.07 -7.40
N PRO A 391 -4.36 -4.96 -8.30
CA PRO A 391 -3.01 -5.50 -8.32
C PRO A 391 -1.94 -4.41 -8.38
N VAL A 392 -0.80 -4.68 -7.75
CA VAL A 392 0.35 -3.80 -7.73
C VAL A 392 1.56 -4.52 -8.33
N PHE A 393 2.25 -3.84 -9.21
CA PHE A 393 3.43 -4.32 -9.90
C PHE A 393 4.70 -3.80 -9.23
N LEU A 394 5.47 -4.71 -8.61
CA LEU A 394 6.84 -4.43 -8.16
C LEU A 394 7.74 -4.42 -9.39
N CYS A 395 8.49 -3.35 -9.60
CA CYS A 395 9.30 -3.17 -10.79
C CYS A 395 10.61 -2.43 -10.53
N ASN A 396 11.58 -2.59 -11.44
CA ASN A 396 12.84 -1.86 -11.48
C ASN A 396 12.72 -0.74 -12.52
N PRO A 397 13.01 0.52 -12.15
CA PRO A 397 13.12 1.61 -13.11
C PRO A 397 14.46 1.58 -13.85
N THR A 398 14.47 2.04 -15.09
CA THR A 398 15.69 2.41 -15.82
C THR A 398 16.10 3.85 -15.49
N TYR A 399 17.14 4.37 -16.14
CA TYR A 399 17.47 5.79 -16.03
C TYR A 399 16.48 6.63 -16.86
N PRO A 400 15.94 7.73 -16.32
CA PRO A 400 14.98 8.59 -17.01
C PRO A 400 15.65 9.38 -18.16
N HIS A 401 14.96 9.45 -19.30
CA HIS A 401 15.43 10.19 -20.49
C HIS A 401 14.24 10.54 -21.40
N GLU A 402 14.28 11.67 -22.03
CA GLU A 402 13.25 12.13 -22.99
C GLU A 402 11.82 12.10 -22.42
N ASN A 403 11.68 12.40 -21.11
CA ASN A 403 10.44 12.30 -20.35
C ASN A 403 9.83 10.89 -20.34
N ILE A 404 10.66 9.86 -20.52
CA ILE A 404 10.29 8.45 -20.46
C ILE A 404 11.17 7.72 -19.44
N ILE A 405 10.57 6.80 -18.71
CA ILE A 405 11.26 5.81 -17.89
C ILE A 405 10.66 4.43 -18.15
N THR A 406 11.52 3.43 -18.38
CA THR A 406 11.06 2.05 -18.47
C THR A 406 11.01 1.43 -17.08
N VAL A 407 9.86 0.93 -16.67
CA VAL A 407 9.73 0.09 -15.48
C VAL A 407 9.58 -1.36 -15.90
N SER A 408 10.33 -2.26 -15.28
CA SER A 408 10.40 -3.65 -15.72
C SER A 408 10.51 -4.64 -14.57
N HIS A 409 9.85 -5.79 -14.67
CA HIS A 409 10.05 -6.98 -13.82
C HIS A 409 9.44 -8.22 -14.47
N CYS A 410 9.74 -9.39 -13.88
CA CYS A 410 9.22 -10.67 -14.36
C CYS A 410 7.92 -11.12 -13.67
N THR A 411 7.25 -10.26 -12.87
CA THR A 411 6.11 -10.63 -12.02
C THR A 411 4.88 -9.74 -12.23
N ALA A 412 4.77 -9.09 -13.38
CA ALA A 412 3.67 -8.16 -13.64
C ALA A 412 2.31 -8.86 -13.57
N PRO A 413 1.35 -8.32 -12.80
CA PRO A 413 -0.03 -8.77 -12.89
C PRO A 413 -0.62 -8.50 -14.27
N ARG A 414 -1.60 -9.30 -14.66
CA ARG A 414 -2.30 -9.18 -15.91
C ARG A 414 -3.63 -8.44 -15.80
N LYS A 415 -4.20 -8.42 -14.57
CA LYS A 415 -5.47 -7.73 -14.24
C LYS A 415 -5.22 -6.40 -13.53
N MET A 416 -4.32 -5.57 -14.05
CA MET A 416 -3.90 -4.34 -13.40
C MET A 416 -5.04 -3.31 -13.19
N ASP A 417 -6.14 -3.41 -13.94
CA ASP A 417 -7.36 -2.61 -13.73
C ASP A 417 -8.30 -3.22 -12.66
N GLY A 418 -8.00 -4.42 -12.16
CA GLY A 418 -8.78 -5.20 -11.21
C GLY A 418 -9.93 -5.99 -11.83
N LYS A 419 -10.10 -5.97 -13.16
CA LYS A 419 -11.26 -6.58 -13.84
C LYS A 419 -10.89 -7.40 -15.07
N ASN A 420 -10.13 -6.84 -15.98
CA ASN A 420 -9.86 -7.39 -17.30
C ASN A 420 -8.45 -7.95 -17.39
N PHE A 421 -8.30 -9.09 -18.07
CA PHE A 421 -6.99 -9.67 -18.36
C PHE A 421 -6.38 -9.00 -19.59
N ASP A 422 -5.26 -8.33 -19.42
CA ASP A 422 -4.45 -7.86 -20.55
C ASP A 422 -3.85 -9.03 -21.33
N PRO A 423 -3.58 -8.91 -22.64
CA PRO A 423 -2.90 -9.95 -23.41
C PRO A 423 -1.52 -10.27 -22.80
N VAL A 424 -1.12 -11.55 -22.83
CA VAL A 424 0.14 -12.01 -22.25
C VAL A 424 0.84 -13.03 -23.11
N ARG A 425 2.16 -12.90 -23.22
CA ARG A 425 3.06 -13.98 -23.64
C ARG A 425 3.72 -14.57 -22.40
N ILE A 426 3.64 -15.87 -22.23
CA ILE A 426 4.24 -16.60 -21.11
C ILE A 426 5.57 -17.14 -21.61
N VAL A 427 6.64 -16.47 -21.24
CA VAL A 427 8.00 -16.72 -21.70
C VAL A 427 8.88 -17.25 -20.55
N THR A 428 10.15 -17.57 -20.80
CA THR A 428 11.11 -17.88 -19.73
C THR A 428 11.49 -16.64 -18.93
N HIS A 429 11.92 -16.80 -17.68
CA HIS A 429 12.56 -15.75 -16.91
C HIS A 429 13.83 -15.25 -17.62
N PHE A 430 14.05 -13.94 -17.61
CA PHE A 430 15.09 -13.31 -18.44
C PHE A 430 16.50 -13.81 -18.13
N GLU A 431 16.93 -13.74 -16.87
CA GLU A 431 18.32 -14.02 -16.51
C GLU A 431 18.67 -15.52 -16.51
N SER A 432 17.68 -16.39 -16.29
CA SER A 432 17.92 -17.83 -16.16
C SER A 432 17.52 -18.63 -17.40
N ASP A 433 16.79 -18.03 -18.32
CA ASP A 433 16.15 -18.70 -19.47
C ASP A 433 15.37 -19.98 -19.06
N TYR A 434 14.74 -19.94 -17.86
CA TYR A 434 14.08 -21.07 -17.22
C TYR A 434 12.71 -20.65 -16.67
N GLY A 435 11.83 -21.63 -16.42
CA GLY A 435 10.54 -21.42 -15.79
C GLY A 435 9.53 -20.67 -16.66
N ALA A 436 8.60 -19.97 -16.02
CA ALA A 436 7.59 -19.17 -16.69
C ALA A 436 7.47 -17.77 -16.06
N ALA A 437 7.46 -16.76 -16.93
CA ALA A 437 7.33 -15.35 -16.58
C ALA A 437 6.39 -14.64 -17.56
N PRO A 438 5.58 -13.67 -17.15
CA PRO A 438 4.71 -12.93 -18.05
C PRO A 438 5.48 -11.83 -18.80
N TRP A 439 5.12 -11.66 -20.05
CA TRP A 439 5.27 -10.41 -20.78
C TRP A 439 3.85 -9.90 -21.07
N VAL A 440 3.41 -8.94 -20.25
CA VAL A 440 2.05 -8.38 -20.30
C VAL A 440 2.02 -7.23 -21.29
N ASN A 441 1.06 -7.26 -22.21
CA ASN A 441 0.83 -6.17 -23.16
C ASN A 441 -0.25 -5.21 -22.63
N ALA A 442 0.20 -4.24 -21.84
CA ALA A 442 -0.67 -3.25 -21.19
C ALA A 442 -1.33 -2.30 -22.18
N PRO A 443 -2.56 -1.80 -21.92
CA PRO A 443 -3.22 -0.80 -22.75
C PRO A 443 -2.45 0.53 -22.75
N LEU A 444 -2.12 1.03 -23.94
CA LEU A 444 -1.47 2.33 -24.08
C LEU A 444 -2.40 3.46 -23.64
N GLY A 445 -1.83 4.51 -23.08
CA GLY A 445 -2.57 5.65 -22.55
C GLY A 445 -3.05 5.46 -21.12
N THR A 446 -2.83 4.29 -20.51
CA THR A 446 -3.22 4.01 -19.12
C THR A 446 -2.44 4.89 -18.15
N VAL A 447 -3.16 5.61 -17.28
CA VAL A 447 -2.58 6.40 -16.20
C VAL A 447 -2.09 5.47 -15.10
N THR A 448 -0.93 5.77 -14.54
CA THR A 448 -0.27 4.97 -13.51
C THR A 448 0.22 5.82 -12.35
N THR A 449 0.20 5.24 -11.16
CA THR A 449 0.88 5.77 -9.97
C THR A 449 2.13 4.94 -9.71
N HIS A 450 3.25 5.61 -9.51
CA HIS A 450 4.54 5.02 -9.14
C HIS A 450 4.97 5.52 -7.78
N ILE A 451 5.51 4.63 -6.95
CA ILE A 451 6.00 4.94 -5.61
C ILE A 451 7.41 4.39 -5.44
N ALA A 452 8.28 5.21 -4.87
CA ALA A 452 9.62 4.83 -4.45
C ALA A 452 9.86 5.26 -2.99
N PRO A 453 9.83 4.33 -2.02
CA PRO A 453 10.22 4.61 -0.65
C PRO A 453 11.73 4.80 -0.51
N ALA A 454 12.17 5.74 0.33
CA ALA A 454 13.54 5.76 0.82
C ALA A 454 13.76 4.59 1.81
N PHE A 455 14.98 4.06 1.86
CA PHE A 455 15.29 2.87 2.65
C PHE A 455 15.05 3.05 4.16
N ASN A 456 15.19 4.25 4.68
CA ASN A 456 14.93 4.60 6.07
C ASN A 456 13.44 4.82 6.39
N SER A 457 12.56 4.69 5.39
CA SER A 457 11.12 4.91 5.48
C SER A 457 10.69 6.30 5.98
N GLU A 458 11.57 7.30 5.97
CA GLU A 458 11.24 8.67 6.38
C GLU A 458 10.52 9.44 5.29
N ARG A 459 10.82 9.11 4.01
CA ARG A 459 10.28 9.80 2.84
C ARG A 459 9.90 8.78 1.76
N TRP A 460 8.70 8.95 1.21
CA TRP A 460 8.27 8.25 0.00
C TRP A 460 8.05 9.26 -1.12
N VAL A 461 8.43 8.88 -2.32
CA VAL A 461 8.32 9.71 -3.50
C VAL A 461 7.29 9.12 -4.45
N GLY A 462 6.44 9.96 -5.01
CA GLY A 462 5.39 9.57 -5.95
C GLY A 462 5.47 10.31 -7.27
N LEU A 463 5.10 9.59 -8.32
CA LEU A 463 5.05 10.08 -9.70
C LEU A 463 3.77 9.57 -10.37
N LYS A 464 3.11 10.44 -11.12
CA LYS A 464 2.08 10.03 -12.08
C LYS A 464 2.73 9.81 -13.44
N GLY A 465 2.37 8.72 -14.08
CA GLY A 465 2.82 8.42 -15.42
C GLY A 465 1.70 7.94 -16.32
N LYS A 466 2.06 7.71 -17.57
CA LYS A 466 1.17 7.19 -18.60
C LYS A 466 1.93 6.17 -19.44
N ILE A 467 1.40 4.97 -19.61
CA ILE A 467 2.00 3.95 -20.46
C ILE A 467 1.94 4.41 -21.92
N VAL A 468 3.08 4.55 -22.58
CA VAL A 468 3.18 4.96 -23.98
C VAL A 468 3.69 3.87 -24.90
N GLU A 469 4.43 2.89 -24.35
CA GLU A 469 4.93 1.74 -25.10
C GLU A 469 5.07 0.53 -24.18
N VAL A 470 5.00 -0.68 -24.76
CA VAL A 470 5.27 -1.96 -24.10
C VAL A 470 6.39 -2.66 -24.87
N PRO A 471 7.64 -2.27 -24.66
CA PRO A 471 8.76 -2.80 -25.41
C PRO A 471 9.14 -4.23 -24.98
N PHE A 472 10.01 -4.87 -25.77
CA PHE A 472 10.61 -6.15 -25.44
C PHE A 472 12.14 -6.05 -25.58
N LYS A 473 12.75 -5.30 -24.67
CA LYS A 473 14.21 -5.09 -24.59
C LYS A 473 14.87 -6.24 -23.82
N PRO A 474 16.20 -6.42 -23.91
CA PRO A 474 16.93 -7.47 -23.16
C PRO A 474 17.10 -7.12 -21.67
N ILE A 475 16.00 -6.99 -20.97
CA ILE A 475 15.86 -6.82 -19.53
C ILE A 475 14.69 -7.69 -19.02
N CYS A 476 14.26 -7.56 -17.76
CA CYS A 476 13.11 -8.29 -17.23
C CYS A 476 11.89 -8.23 -18.16
N ARG A 477 11.10 -9.31 -18.19
CA ARG A 477 10.18 -9.62 -19.31
C ARG A 477 9.07 -8.60 -19.51
N THR A 478 8.27 -8.25 -18.48
CA THR A 478 7.27 -7.18 -18.64
C THR A 478 7.94 -5.83 -18.50
N GLN A 479 7.69 -4.96 -19.44
CA GLN A 479 8.28 -3.63 -19.55
C GLN A 479 7.21 -2.63 -19.95
N PHE A 480 7.12 -1.51 -19.23
CA PHE A 480 6.26 -0.39 -19.57
C PHE A 480 7.12 0.86 -19.71
N ASP A 481 7.11 1.47 -20.88
CA ASP A 481 7.66 2.82 -21.07
C ASP A 481 6.63 3.82 -20.57
N ILE A 482 7.01 4.53 -19.52
CA ILE A 482 6.15 5.46 -18.79
C ILE A 482 6.55 6.88 -19.12
N GLN A 483 5.64 7.61 -19.75
CA GLN A 483 5.77 9.05 -19.96
C GLN A 483 5.34 9.80 -18.70
N TYR A 484 6.08 10.82 -18.30
CA TYR A 484 5.82 11.68 -17.15
C TYR A 484 6.03 13.17 -17.52
N GLU A 485 5.55 14.09 -16.66
CA GLU A 485 5.52 15.53 -16.94
C GLU A 485 6.67 16.31 -16.25
N VAL A 486 7.32 15.74 -15.24
CA VAL A 486 8.46 16.39 -14.56
C VAL A 486 9.73 16.31 -15.41
N SER A 487 10.77 17.07 -15.08
CA SER A 487 12.04 16.94 -15.81
C SER A 487 12.77 15.65 -15.44
N ASP A 488 13.48 15.06 -16.41
CA ASP A 488 14.33 13.87 -16.21
C ASP A 488 15.32 14.06 -15.06
N ARG A 489 15.89 15.24 -14.96
CA ARG A 489 16.81 15.59 -13.88
C ARG A 489 16.13 15.53 -12.51
N LEU A 490 14.93 16.12 -12.35
CA LEU A 490 14.19 16.11 -11.10
C LEU A 490 13.85 14.67 -10.70
N LEU A 491 13.40 13.85 -11.66
CA LEU A 491 13.09 12.46 -11.44
C LEU A 491 14.36 11.69 -11.00
N ALA A 492 15.46 11.83 -11.71
CA ALA A 492 16.73 11.17 -11.38
C ALA A 492 17.29 11.56 -10.00
N GLU A 493 17.13 12.84 -9.60
CA GLU A 493 17.63 13.34 -8.32
C GLU A 493 16.72 12.97 -7.13
N ARG A 494 15.42 12.80 -7.36
CA ARG A 494 14.44 12.72 -6.26
C ARG A 494 13.89 11.32 -6.03
N MET A 495 13.75 10.48 -7.07
CA MET A 495 13.24 9.11 -6.92
C MET A 495 14.31 8.21 -6.31
N PRO A 496 14.16 7.79 -5.06
CA PRO A 496 15.09 6.88 -4.41
C PRO A 496 14.80 5.43 -4.80
N GLY A 497 15.70 4.54 -4.40
CA GLY A 497 15.45 3.12 -4.35
C GLY A 497 15.64 2.41 -5.67
N PHE A 498 15.67 1.10 -5.55
CA PHE A 498 15.91 0.15 -6.62
C PHE A 498 14.60 -0.49 -7.13
N HIS A 499 13.64 -0.70 -6.22
CA HIS A 499 12.32 -1.22 -6.53
C HIS A 499 11.25 -0.15 -6.37
N TRP A 500 10.39 -0.06 -7.35
CA TRP A 500 9.21 0.78 -7.32
C TRP A 500 7.95 -0.06 -7.28
N MET A 501 6.85 0.54 -6.79
CA MET A 501 5.52 -0.05 -6.88
C MET A 501 4.67 0.75 -7.84
N THR A 502 4.04 0.04 -8.78
CA THR A 502 3.22 0.63 -9.86
C THR A 502 1.81 0.08 -9.82
N CYS A 503 0.80 0.96 -9.97
CA CYS A 503 -0.61 0.60 -10.06
C CYS A 503 -1.32 1.44 -11.13
N TYR A 504 -2.37 0.89 -11.77
CA TYR A 504 -3.21 1.65 -12.70
C TYR A 504 -4.16 2.60 -11.95
N GLY A 505 -4.14 3.86 -12.34
CA GLY A 505 -4.88 4.96 -11.75
C GLY A 505 -4.00 5.99 -11.07
N ASP A 506 -4.61 7.07 -10.58
CA ASP A 506 -3.92 8.14 -9.83
C ASP A 506 -4.38 8.11 -8.37
N TYR A 507 -3.51 7.69 -7.47
CA TYR A 507 -3.76 7.55 -6.01
C TYR A 507 -2.81 8.41 -5.17
N ARG A 508 -2.16 9.42 -5.76
CA ARG A 508 -1.17 10.24 -5.07
C ARG A 508 -1.75 11.03 -3.89
N LYS A 509 -3.00 11.52 -4.01
CA LYS A 509 -3.70 12.21 -2.93
C LYS A 509 -3.95 11.29 -1.74
N GLU A 510 -4.46 10.10 -2.02
CA GLU A 510 -4.74 9.08 -1.01
C GLU A 510 -3.46 8.65 -0.28
N LEU A 511 -2.37 8.45 -1.03
CA LEU A 511 -1.07 8.07 -0.48
C LEU A 511 -0.54 9.14 0.47
N GLY A 512 -0.47 10.40 0.03
CA GLY A 512 0.00 11.51 0.87
C GLY A 512 -0.84 11.65 2.14
N TYR A 513 -2.16 11.50 2.03
CA TYR A 513 -3.06 11.57 3.17
C TYR A 513 -2.84 10.43 4.17
N ALA A 514 -2.65 9.19 3.69
CA ALA A 514 -2.37 8.03 4.54
C ALA A 514 -0.98 8.12 5.21
N LEU A 515 0.05 8.51 4.45
CA LEU A 515 1.44 8.58 4.93
C LEU A 515 1.62 9.60 6.04
N ARG A 516 0.90 10.71 5.99
CA ARG A 516 0.90 11.70 7.07
C ARG A 516 0.51 11.10 8.43
N ARG A 517 -0.40 10.10 8.47
CA ARG A 517 -0.85 9.44 9.70
C ARG A 517 0.24 8.58 10.34
N VAL A 518 1.18 8.12 9.56
CA VAL A 518 2.31 7.31 10.03
C VAL A 518 3.63 8.08 10.10
N GLY A 519 3.57 9.40 9.88
CA GLY A 519 4.73 10.30 10.00
C GLY A 519 5.75 10.16 8.87
N ILE A 520 5.35 9.63 7.71
CA ILE A 520 6.21 9.53 6.53
C ILE A 520 5.98 10.73 5.62
N GLN A 521 7.07 11.40 5.25
CA GLN A 521 7.03 12.52 4.31
C GLN A 521 6.63 12.01 2.92
N TRP A 522 5.61 12.64 2.32
CA TRP A 522 5.21 12.41 0.94
C TRP A 522 5.78 13.49 0.02
N ASP A 523 6.55 13.06 -0.97
CA ASP A 523 7.13 13.93 -2.01
C ASP A 523 6.43 13.61 -3.34
N ASN A 524 5.39 14.35 -3.68
CA ASN A 524 4.67 14.22 -4.95
C ASN A 524 5.40 15.04 -6.02
N LEU A 525 6.12 14.39 -6.91
CA LEU A 525 6.95 15.07 -7.90
C LEU A 525 6.17 15.90 -8.92
N ASP A 526 4.90 15.56 -9.16
CA ASP A 526 4.04 16.28 -10.10
C ASP A 526 3.44 17.57 -9.50
N GLU A 527 3.57 17.78 -8.20
CA GLU A 527 3.19 19.01 -7.53
C GLU A 527 4.43 19.90 -7.44
N VAL A 528 4.38 21.08 -8.03
CA VAL A 528 5.41 22.10 -7.80
C VAL A 528 5.47 22.32 -6.29
N PRO A 529 6.64 22.27 -5.64
CA PRO A 529 6.74 22.53 -4.22
C PRO A 529 6.33 23.98 -3.95
N THR A 530 5.06 24.22 -3.72
CA THR A 530 4.67 25.34 -2.88
C THR A 530 5.06 24.92 -1.48
N LYS A 531 5.83 25.74 -0.78
CA LYS A 531 6.34 25.46 0.58
C LYS A 531 5.25 25.14 1.61
N GLU A 532 4.00 24.96 1.21
CA GLU A 532 2.81 24.97 2.04
C GLU A 532 1.72 24.00 1.59
N MET A 533 2.01 22.88 0.94
CA MET A 533 0.97 21.90 0.68
C MET A 533 1.12 20.68 1.58
N CYS A 534 0.01 20.26 2.15
CA CYS A 534 -0.23 19.13 3.06
C CYS A 534 0.57 17.87 2.72
#